data_20ad2e37709adbe791f7d1d3fab501e8
#
_entry.id   20ad2e37709adbe791f7d1d3fab501e8
#
_cell.length_a   1.000
_cell.length_b   1.000
_cell.length_c   1.000
_cell.angle_alpha   90.00
_cell.angle_beta   90.00
_cell.angle_gamma   90.00
#
_symmetry.space_group_name_H-M   'P 1'
#
loop_
_entity.id
_entity.type
_entity.pdbx_description
1 polymer ?
#
loop_
_entity_poly.entity_id
_entity_poly.type
_entity_poly.pdbx_seq_one_letter_code
_entity_poly.pdbx_strand_id
1 'polypeptide(L)'
;MADVNVRPARPEEAGDLARVQRRSWGRAGSSVVPSAVLDRLVADEVVERWAATIQAPPTPGHHVLVARERETIVGMVAFGPAETDDATVQPGSQGLPPGASEDAATGEIATLLVEPRWGRRGHGSRLLAATVDMARADGIANLITWVPENDRSARSFFGSAGWAEAGWIRTLDADGTPLREICLHTSILENEPGTQAPSAPEVAR
;
A
#
# COMPACT_ATOMS: atom_id res chain seq x y z
N MET A 1 5.20 3.68 -28.56
CA MET A 1 5.20 3.20 -27.14
C MET A 1 4.24 4.10 -26.37
N ALA A 2 3.35 3.54 -25.54
CA ALA A 2 2.52 4.37 -24.68
C ALA A 2 3.44 5.08 -23.68
N ASP A 3 3.27 6.41 -23.55
CA ASP A 3 3.97 7.21 -22.54
C ASP A 3 3.33 6.87 -21.18
N VAL A 4 4.00 5.98 -20.44
CA VAL A 4 3.59 5.49 -19.10
C VAL A 4 4.61 5.97 -18.10
N ASN A 5 4.18 6.79 -17.15
CA ASN A 5 5.03 7.30 -16.09
C ASN A 5 4.36 7.24 -14.73
N VAL A 6 5.19 7.28 -13.67
CA VAL A 6 4.78 7.47 -12.28
C VAL A 6 5.47 8.71 -11.75
N ARG A 7 4.73 9.57 -11.06
CA ARG A 7 5.22 10.80 -10.46
C ARG A 7 4.38 11.22 -9.26
N PRO A 8 4.86 12.16 -8.44
CA PRO A 8 4.05 12.78 -7.41
C PRO A 8 2.75 13.37 -7.97
N ALA A 9 1.66 13.18 -7.22
CA ALA A 9 0.36 13.78 -7.53
C ALA A 9 0.41 15.30 -7.33
N ARG A 10 -0.50 16.00 -8.00
CA ARG A 10 -0.70 17.45 -7.84
C ARG A 10 -2.08 17.72 -7.24
N PRO A 11 -2.26 18.80 -6.45
CA PRO A 11 -3.55 19.11 -5.84
C PRO A 11 -4.72 19.20 -6.82
N GLU A 12 -4.48 19.74 -8.02
CA GLU A 12 -5.49 19.85 -9.09
C GLU A 12 -5.94 18.49 -9.65
N GLU A 13 -5.22 17.42 -9.37
CA GLU A 13 -5.52 16.05 -9.82
C GLU A 13 -6.40 15.28 -8.81
N ALA A 14 -6.77 15.89 -7.68
CA ALA A 14 -7.57 15.27 -6.62
C ALA A 14 -8.88 14.65 -7.14
N GLY A 15 -9.54 15.28 -8.10
CA GLY A 15 -10.73 14.74 -8.76
C GLY A 15 -10.47 13.44 -9.52
N ASP A 16 -9.30 13.31 -10.14
CA ASP A 16 -8.90 12.05 -10.80
C ASP A 16 -8.59 10.95 -9.79
N LEU A 17 -7.97 11.29 -8.65
CA LEU A 17 -7.70 10.34 -7.57
C LEU A 17 -9.01 9.80 -7.00
N ALA A 18 -9.95 10.68 -6.66
CA ALA A 18 -11.30 10.31 -6.18
C ALA A 18 -12.02 9.40 -7.20
N ARG A 19 -11.90 9.68 -8.49
CA ARG A 19 -12.44 8.85 -9.58
C ARG A 19 -11.80 7.47 -9.62
N VAL A 20 -10.46 7.38 -9.54
CA VAL A 20 -9.74 6.10 -9.51
C VAL A 20 -10.15 5.29 -8.30
N GLN A 21 -10.20 5.91 -7.12
CA GLN A 21 -10.61 5.25 -5.87
C GLN A 21 -12.02 4.67 -5.99
N ARG A 22 -12.99 5.49 -6.38
CA ARG A 22 -14.39 5.05 -6.52
C ARG A 22 -14.54 3.89 -7.50
N ARG A 23 -13.88 3.96 -8.67
CA ARG A 23 -13.97 2.91 -9.69
C ARG A 23 -13.29 1.62 -9.27
N SER A 24 -12.16 1.73 -8.59
CA SER A 24 -11.43 0.55 -8.10
C SER A 24 -12.20 -0.16 -7.00
N TRP A 25 -12.70 0.57 -6.01
CA TRP A 25 -13.47 0.00 -4.91
C TRP A 25 -14.85 -0.50 -5.36
N GLY A 26 -15.53 0.23 -6.25
CA GLY A 26 -16.79 -0.23 -6.82
C GLY A 26 -16.66 -1.55 -7.60
N ARG A 27 -15.49 -1.80 -8.21
CA ARG A 27 -15.23 -3.08 -8.90
C ARG A 27 -14.89 -4.22 -7.93
N ALA A 28 -14.27 -3.91 -6.79
CA ALA A 28 -13.96 -4.92 -5.77
C ALA A 28 -15.22 -5.60 -5.22
N GLY A 29 -16.34 -4.89 -5.27
CA GLY A 29 -17.65 -5.39 -4.84
C GLY A 29 -17.88 -5.28 -3.33
N SER A 30 -19.13 -5.44 -2.93
CA SER A 30 -19.58 -5.28 -1.54
C SER A 30 -19.00 -6.30 -0.56
N SER A 31 -18.43 -7.39 -1.05
CA SER A 31 -17.73 -8.38 -0.20
C SER A 31 -16.33 -7.91 0.23
N VAL A 32 -15.77 -6.91 -0.44
CA VAL A 32 -14.45 -6.34 -0.14
C VAL A 32 -14.59 -4.94 0.46
N VAL A 33 -15.49 -4.12 -0.09
CA VAL A 33 -15.76 -2.76 0.39
C VAL A 33 -17.26 -2.62 0.62
N PRO A 34 -17.71 -2.39 1.86
CA PRO A 34 -19.14 -2.20 2.15
C PRO A 34 -19.76 -1.06 1.34
N SER A 35 -21.02 -1.21 0.93
CA SER A 35 -21.73 -0.22 0.10
C SER A 35 -21.80 1.15 0.74
N ALA A 36 -22.00 1.22 2.06
CA ALA A 36 -22.00 2.47 2.81
C ALA A 36 -20.68 3.25 2.69
N VAL A 37 -19.54 2.55 2.58
CA VAL A 37 -18.23 3.19 2.32
C VAL A 37 -18.18 3.73 0.89
N LEU A 38 -18.72 2.97 -0.09
CA LEU A 38 -18.76 3.40 -1.50
C LEU A 38 -19.64 4.64 -1.69
N ASP A 39 -20.76 4.70 -0.99
CA ASP A 39 -21.71 5.83 -1.05
C ASP A 39 -21.06 7.14 -0.56
N ARG A 40 -20.19 7.05 0.45
CA ARG A 40 -19.42 8.21 0.94
C ARG A 40 -18.33 8.69 -0.03
N LEU A 41 -17.92 7.88 -0.99
CA LEU A 41 -16.90 8.28 -2.00
C LEU A 41 -17.47 9.15 -3.12
N VAL A 42 -18.74 9.48 -3.09
CA VAL A 42 -19.40 10.28 -4.13
C VAL A 42 -19.30 11.79 -3.85
N ALA A 43 -18.95 12.18 -2.63
CA ALA A 43 -18.99 13.56 -2.19
C ALA A 43 -17.75 14.36 -2.60
N ASP A 44 -17.95 15.65 -2.81
CA ASP A 44 -16.88 16.64 -3.02
C ASP A 44 -15.84 16.61 -1.88
N GLU A 45 -16.25 16.19 -0.68
CA GLU A 45 -15.38 15.97 0.48
C GLU A 45 -14.20 15.02 0.21
N VAL A 46 -14.37 14.00 -0.66
CA VAL A 46 -13.26 13.09 -1.01
C VAL A 46 -12.24 13.79 -1.88
N VAL A 47 -12.70 14.63 -2.79
CA VAL A 47 -11.82 15.44 -3.65
C VAL A 47 -11.05 16.45 -2.78
N GLU A 48 -11.73 17.14 -1.87
CA GLU A 48 -11.12 18.09 -0.94
C GLU A 48 -10.09 17.41 -0.04
N ARG A 49 -10.39 16.21 0.46
CA ARG A 49 -9.46 15.41 1.27
C ARG A 49 -8.21 15.04 0.49
N TRP A 50 -8.33 14.57 -0.75
CA TRP A 50 -7.17 14.29 -1.58
C TRP A 50 -6.34 15.55 -1.88
N ALA A 51 -7.01 16.67 -2.22
CA ALA A 51 -6.33 17.93 -2.46
C ALA A 51 -5.54 18.38 -1.22
N ALA A 52 -6.16 18.32 -0.03
CA ALA A 52 -5.52 18.66 1.25
C ALA A 52 -4.33 17.73 1.56
N THR A 53 -4.48 16.41 1.38
CA THR A 53 -3.40 15.44 1.62
C THR A 53 -2.20 15.68 0.72
N ILE A 54 -2.42 16.07 -0.54
CA ILE A 54 -1.33 16.37 -1.48
C ILE A 54 -0.67 17.71 -1.16
N GLN A 55 -1.46 18.72 -0.81
CA GLN A 55 -0.97 20.09 -0.57
C GLN A 55 -0.24 20.22 0.79
N ALA A 56 -0.76 19.54 1.80
CA ALA A 56 -0.25 19.60 3.18
C ALA A 56 -0.19 18.18 3.76
N PRO A 57 0.79 17.36 3.35
CA PRO A 57 0.95 16.01 3.88
C PRO A 57 1.21 16.07 5.40
N PRO A 58 0.74 15.08 6.19
CA PRO A 58 0.91 15.05 7.65
C PRO A 58 2.37 15.19 8.09
N THR A 59 3.29 14.55 7.37
CA THR A 59 4.74 14.70 7.54
C THR A 59 5.44 14.70 6.18
N PRO A 60 6.71 15.15 6.08
CA PRO A 60 7.47 15.12 4.83
C PRO A 60 7.60 13.72 4.21
N GLY A 61 7.52 12.65 5.02
CA GLY A 61 7.57 11.27 4.53
C GLY A 61 6.25 10.72 4.00
N HIS A 62 5.16 11.52 3.97
CA HIS A 62 3.90 11.11 3.35
C HIS A 62 3.86 11.52 1.88
N HIS A 63 3.57 10.57 1.01
CA HIS A 63 3.60 10.76 -0.43
C HIS A 63 2.34 10.23 -1.10
N VAL A 64 1.93 10.91 -2.15
CA VAL A 64 0.89 10.44 -3.08
C VAL A 64 1.49 10.43 -4.49
N LEU A 65 1.52 9.26 -5.12
CA LEU A 65 1.99 9.11 -6.50
C LEU A 65 0.84 8.73 -7.42
N VAL A 66 0.95 9.13 -8.67
CA VAL A 66 0.00 8.77 -9.74
C VAL A 66 0.71 8.03 -10.87
N ALA A 67 0.05 6.97 -11.37
CA ALA A 67 0.42 6.34 -12.62
C ALA A 67 -0.40 6.97 -13.75
N ARG A 68 0.28 7.39 -14.82
CA ARG A 68 -0.35 7.96 -16.01
C ARG A 68 -0.11 7.08 -17.22
N GLU A 69 -1.11 7.01 -18.08
CA GLU A 69 -0.96 6.55 -19.45
C GLU A 69 -1.41 7.68 -20.37
N ARG A 70 -0.47 8.30 -21.08
CA ARG A 70 -0.65 9.58 -21.80
C ARG A 70 -1.13 10.67 -20.81
N GLU A 71 -2.28 11.31 -21.10
CA GLU A 71 -2.85 12.37 -20.26
C GLU A 71 -3.78 11.84 -19.14
N THR A 72 -4.02 10.52 -19.09
CA THR A 72 -4.99 9.95 -18.15
C THR A 72 -4.30 9.40 -16.91
N ILE A 73 -4.77 9.78 -15.71
CA ILE A 73 -4.40 9.12 -14.46
C ILE A 73 -5.16 7.81 -14.39
N VAL A 74 -4.42 6.72 -14.29
CA VAL A 74 -4.93 5.34 -14.36
C VAL A 74 -4.75 4.56 -13.06
N GLY A 75 -3.94 5.08 -12.14
CA GLY A 75 -3.71 4.49 -10.83
C GLY A 75 -3.06 5.47 -9.87
N MET A 76 -3.03 5.11 -8.61
CA MET A 76 -2.46 5.92 -7.54
C MET A 76 -1.94 5.03 -6.40
N VAL A 77 -1.01 5.58 -5.63
CA VAL A 77 -0.56 5.03 -4.35
C VAL A 77 -0.39 6.17 -3.36
N ALA A 78 -0.80 5.94 -2.11
CA ALA A 78 -0.49 6.81 -0.97
C ALA A 78 0.24 5.99 0.08
N PHE A 79 1.35 6.52 0.58
CA PHE A 79 2.16 5.86 1.59
C PHE A 79 2.85 6.89 2.48
N GLY A 80 3.33 6.46 3.64
CA GLY A 80 4.05 7.28 4.60
C GLY A 80 4.64 6.44 5.72
N PRO A 81 5.20 7.06 6.76
CA PRO A 81 5.60 6.36 7.97
C PRO A 81 4.42 5.56 8.56
N ALA A 82 4.68 4.32 8.98
CA ALA A 82 3.65 3.53 9.65
C ALA A 82 3.37 4.11 11.04
N GLU A 83 2.09 4.27 11.38
CA GLU A 83 1.69 4.62 12.73
C GLU A 83 1.81 3.38 13.63
N THR A 84 2.59 3.50 14.71
CA THR A 84 2.90 2.38 15.61
C THR A 84 1.82 2.11 16.67
N ASP A 85 0.79 2.95 16.73
CA ASP A 85 -0.18 2.96 17.84
C ASP A 85 -1.63 2.73 17.37
N ASP A 86 -1.84 1.71 16.55
CA ASP A 86 -3.20 1.31 16.21
C ASP A 86 -3.74 0.32 17.24
N ALA A 87 -4.46 0.84 18.26
CA ALA A 87 -5.13 0.06 19.29
C ALA A 87 -6.14 -0.96 18.74
N THR A 88 -6.41 -0.95 17.44
CA THR A 88 -7.30 -1.89 16.74
C THR A 88 -6.57 -3.14 16.26
N VAL A 89 -5.24 -3.15 16.29
CA VAL A 89 -4.43 -4.29 15.86
C VAL A 89 -4.45 -5.39 16.93
N GLN A 90 -5.07 -6.50 16.62
CA GLN A 90 -4.99 -7.69 17.45
C GLN A 90 -3.73 -8.48 17.09
N PRO A 91 -2.82 -8.75 18.05
CA PRO A 91 -1.67 -9.59 17.80
C PRO A 91 -2.15 -11.02 17.51
N GLY A 92 -2.20 -11.38 16.24
CA GLY A 92 -2.43 -12.77 15.82
C GLY A 92 -1.18 -13.62 15.91
N SER A 93 -0.02 -13.00 16.11
CA SER A 93 1.28 -13.63 16.25
C SER A 93 2.28 -12.67 16.86
N GLN A 94 3.22 -13.23 17.58
CA GLN A 94 4.21 -12.51 18.35
C GLN A 94 5.26 -11.83 17.46
N GLY A 95 5.46 -10.53 17.65
CA GLY A 95 6.65 -9.81 17.20
C GLY A 95 6.49 -9.08 15.87
N LEU A 96 7.52 -8.31 15.59
CA LEU A 96 7.73 -7.64 14.30
C LEU A 96 7.73 -8.66 13.14
N PRO A 97 7.33 -8.24 11.92
CA PRO A 97 7.44 -9.10 10.75
C PRO A 97 8.84 -9.71 10.62
N PRO A 98 8.98 -10.96 10.16
CA PRO A 98 10.28 -11.58 9.98
C PRO A 98 11.20 -10.68 9.15
N GLY A 99 12.36 -10.30 9.72
CA GLY A 99 13.34 -9.41 9.08
C GLY A 99 13.17 -7.92 9.39
N ALA A 100 12.13 -7.50 10.11
CA ALA A 100 12.07 -6.15 10.67
C ALA A 100 12.87 -6.13 11.98
N SER A 101 13.80 -5.18 12.12
CA SER A 101 14.44 -4.87 13.39
C SER A 101 13.60 -3.82 14.13
N GLU A 102 13.61 -3.83 15.46
CA GLU A 102 12.92 -2.82 16.27
C GLU A 102 13.41 -1.39 15.97
N ASP A 103 14.64 -1.27 15.44
CA ASP A 103 15.27 0.00 15.10
C ASP A 103 15.04 0.42 13.63
N ALA A 104 14.41 -0.41 12.79
CA ALA A 104 14.26 -0.13 11.36
C ALA A 104 12.95 0.60 11.08
N ALA A 105 13.05 1.79 10.47
CA ALA A 105 11.89 2.57 10.07
C ALA A 105 10.95 1.76 9.15
N THR A 106 9.68 1.71 9.50
CA THR A 106 8.63 1.04 8.74
C THR A 106 7.70 2.07 8.12
N GLY A 107 7.40 1.90 6.85
CA GLY A 107 6.40 2.67 6.13
C GLY A 107 5.13 1.85 5.88
N GLU A 108 4.00 2.52 5.71
CA GLU A 108 2.73 1.92 5.36
C GLU A 108 2.26 2.41 3.98
N ILE A 109 1.91 1.47 3.11
CA ILE A 109 1.11 1.78 1.92
C ILE A 109 -0.35 1.79 2.35
N ALA A 110 -0.88 3.00 2.56
CA ALA A 110 -2.27 3.19 2.97
C ALA A 110 -3.26 2.81 1.85
N THR A 111 -2.88 3.01 0.59
CA THR A 111 -3.68 2.59 -0.56
C THR A 111 -2.82 2.46 -1.81
N LEU A 112 -3.08 1.43 -2.64
CA LEU A 112 -2.54 1.26 -3.99
C LEU A 112 -3.67 0.80 -4.91
N LEU A 113 -4.06 1.64 -5.85
CA LEU A 113 -5.21 1.42 -6.71
C LEU A 113 -4.86 1.62 -8.19
N VAL A 114 -5.38 0.74 -9.02
CA VAL A 114 -5.36 0.90 -10.49
C VAL A 114 -6.77 0.76 -11.00
N GLU A 115 -7.22 1.73 -11.80
CA GLU A 115 -8.55 1.69 -12.39
C GLU A 115 -8.76 0.38 -13.17
N PRO A 116 -9.85 -0.37 -12.94
CA PRO A 116 -10.00 -1.75 -13.44
C PRO A 116 -9.79 -1.92 -14.94
N ARG A 117 -10.23 -0.95 -15.75
CA ARG A 117 -10.03 -0.99 -17.22
C ARG A 117 -8.57 -0.90 -17.66
N TRP A 118 -7.69 -0.44 -16.75
CA TRP A 118 -6.25 -0.32 -16.96
C TRP A 118 -5.45 -1.40 -16.24
N GLY A 119 -6.14 -2.33 -15.61
CA GLY A 119 -5.52 -3.46 -14.93
C GLY A 119 -4.66 -4.33 -15.87
N ARG A 120 -3.71 -5.06 -15.27
CA ARG A 120 -2.82 -6.03 -15.95
C ARG A 120 -1.92 -5.45 -17.05
N ARG A 121 -1.64 -4.15 -16.99
CA ARG A 121 -0.73 -3.42 -17.88
C ARG A 121 0.56 -2.97 -17.16
N GLY A 122 0.79 -3.47 -15.95
CA GLY A 122 1.98 -3.16 -15.15
C GLY A 122 1.94 -1.83 -14.41
N HIS A 123 0.79 -1.11 -14.38
CA HIS A 123 0.70 0.16 -13.64
C HIS A 123 0.88 -0.02 -12.14
N GLY A 124 0.27 -1.06 -11.55
CA GLY A 124 0.44 -1.38 -10.12
C GLY A 124 1.89 -1.68 -9.76
N SER A 125 2.58 -2.48 -10.57
CA SER A 125 3.99 -2.81 -10.35
C SER A 125 4.90 -1.57 -10.45
N ARG A 126 4.60 -0.64 -11.37
CA ARG A 126 5.36 0.62 -11.49
C ARG A 126 5.10 1.55 -10.30
N LEU A 127 3.85 1.64 -9.82
CA LEU A 127 3.52 2.38 -8.60
C LEU A 127 4.28 1.79 -7.40
N LEU A 128 4.25 0.47 -7.24
CA LEU A 128 4.93 -0.21 -6.14
C LEU A 128 6.45 0.00 -6.22
N ALA A 129 7.07 -0.10 -7.39
CA ALA A 129 8.50 0.16 -7.58
C ALA A 129 8.86 1.59 -7.19
N ALA A 130 8.10 2.59 -7.69
CA ALA A 130 8.33 4.00 -7.33
C ALA A 130 8.12 4.26 -5.83
N THR A 131 7.19 3.55 -5.19
CA THR A 131 7.01 3.61 -3.73
C THR A 131 8.25 3.09 -3.00
N VAL A 132 8.78 1.95 -3.42
CA VAL A 132 10.00 1.37 -2.82
C VAL A 132 11.19 2.32 -2.98
N ASP A 133 11.37 2.90 -4.17
CA ASP A 133 12.47 3.84 -4.43
C ASP A 133 12.39 5.08 -3.51
N MET A 134 11.19 5.67 -3.37
CA MET A 134 10.99 6.84 -2.50
C MET A 134 11.10 6.47 -1.01
N ALA A 135 10.51 5.36 -0.59
CA ALA A 135 10.59 4.89 0.79
C ALA A 135 12.06 4.66 1.22
N ARG A 136 12.88 4.08 0.35
CA ARG A 136 14.32 3.94 0.59
C ARG A 136 15.01 5.30 0.73
N ALA A 137 14.69 6.26 -0.13
CA ALA A 137 15.23 7.62 -0.05
C ALA A 137 14.86 8.31 1.27
N ASP A 138 13.70 7.98 1.85
CA ASP A 138 13.25 8.47 3.17
C ASP A 138 13.83 7.63 4.34
N GLY A 139 14.69 6.66 4.08
CA GLY A 139 15.31 5.82 5.12
C GLY A 139 14.39 4.71 5.66
N ILE A 140 13.28 4.42 4.99
CA ILE A 140 12.38 3.31 5.34
C ILE A 140 13.03 1.99 4.92
N ALA A 141 13.04 1.03 5.81
CA ALA A 141 13.63 -0.29 5.61
C ALA A 141 12.60 -1.40 5.37
N ASN A 142 11.39 -1.20 5.87
CA ASN A 142 10.30 -2.15 5.75
C ASN A 142 9.03 -1.44 5.27
N LEU A 143 8.21 -2.14 4.50
CA LEU A 143 6.90 -1.67 4.11
C LEU A 143 5.83 -2.64 4.58
N ILE A 144 4.72 -2.10 5.05
CA ILE A 144 3.49 -2.83 5.34
C ILE A 144 2.33 -2.28 4.52
N THR A 145 1.29 -3.08 4.38
CA THR A 145 -0.02 -2.65 3.87
C THR A 145 -1.12 -3.50 4.45
N TRP A 146 -2.28 -2.91 4.64
CA TRP A 146 -3.47 -3.61 5.10
C TRP A 146 -4.38 -3.88 3.90
N VAL A 147 -4.77 -5.13 3.74
CA VAL A 147 -5.67 -5.53 2.66
C VAL A 147 -6.87 -6.28 3.23
N PRO A 148 -8.08 -6.06 2.70
CA PRO A 148 -9.24 -6.85 3.10
C PRO A 148 -8.95 -8.35 2.96
N GLU A 149 -9.29 -9.12 3.99
CA GLU A 149 -9.03 -10.58 4.04
C GLU A 149 -9.60 -11.30 2.80
N ASN A 150 -10.71 -10.80 2.28
CA ASN A 150 -11.40 -11.35 1.11
C ASN A 150 -10.87 -10.83 -0.23
N ASP A 151 -9.97 -9.83 -0.25
CA ASP A 151 -9.41 -9.30 -1.49
C ASP A 151 -8.28 -10.20 -2.04
N ARG A 152 -8.69 -11.26 -2.75
CA ARG A 152 -7.76 -12.18 -3.40
C ARG A 152 -6.87 -11.49 -4.45
N SER A 153 -7.37 -10.41 -5.08
CA SER A 153 -6.63 -9.69 -6.12
C SER A 153 -5.46 -8.92 -5.53
N ALA A 154 -5.69 -8.18 -4.44
CA ALA A 154 -4.65 -7.46 -3.73
C ALA A 154 -3.62 -8.44 -3.14
N ARG A 155 -4.07 -9.50 -2.44
CA ARG A 155 -3.19 -10.54 -1.88
C ARG A 155 -2.31 -11.19 -2.95
N SER A 156 -2.89 -11.56 -4.09
CA SER A 156 -2.13 -12.14 -5.21
C SER A 156 -1.14 -11.15 -5.82
N PHE A 157 -1.51 -9.87 -5.94
CA PHE A 157 -0.65 -8.82 -6.46
C PHE A 157 0.58 -8.61 -5.57
N PHE A 158 0.38 -8.37 -4.28
CA PHE A 158 1.47 -8.20 -3.33
C PHE A 158 2.32 -9.46 -3.18
N GLY A 159 1.69 -10.65 -3.09
CA GLY A 159 2.41 -11.92 -3.04
C GLY A 159 3.31 -12.15 -4.26
N SER A 160 2.87 -11.77 -5.47
CA SER A 160 3.70 -11.85 -6.69
C SER A 160 4.88 -10.86 -6.68
N ALA A 161 4.83 -9.83 -5.85
CA ALA A 161 5.89 -8.86 -5.63
C ALA A 161 6.79 -9.22 -4.43
N GLY A 162 6.66 -10.43 -3.86
CA GLY A 162 7.51 -10.90 -2.77
C GLY A 162 7.06 -10.52 -1.36
N TRP A 163 5.83 -9.98 -1.22
CA TRP A 163 5.27 -9.67 0.09
C TRP A 163 4.72 -10.93 0.76
N ALA A 164 4.82 -10.98 2.09
CA ALA A 164 4.32 -12.07 2.93
C ALA A 164 3.28 -11.56 3.93
N GLU A 165 2.47 -12.46 4.49
CA GLU A 165 1.56 -12.11 5.59
C GLU A 165 2.35 -11.91 6.89
N ALA A 166 2.13 -10.79 7.57
CA ALA A 166 2.78 -10.47 8.83
C ALA A 166 2.15 -11.20 10.04
N GLY A 167 1.01 -11.85 9.83
CA GLY A 167 0.24 -12.50 10.88
C GLY A 167 -0.62 -11.55 11.72
N TRP A 168 -0.65 -10.27 11.38
CA TRP A 168 -1.49 -9.27 12.07
C TRP A 168 -2.83 -9.11 11.38
N ILE A 169 -3.87 -8.90 12.16
CA ILE A 169 -5.24 -8.70 11.70
C ILE A 169 -5.82 -7.50 12.43
N ARG A 170 -6.54 -6.64 11.70
CA ARG A 170 -7.36 -5.59 12.27
C ARG A 170 -8.80 -5.70 11.79
N THR A 171 -9.73 -5.16 12.58
CA THR A 171 -11.12 -5.08 12.20
C THR A 171 -11.56 -3.62 12.27
N LEU A 172 -11.94 -3.07 11.15
CA LEU A 172 -12.47 -1.73 11.03
C LEU A 172 -13.99 -1.77 11.08
N ASP A 173 -14.61 -0.78 11.69
CA ASP A 173 -16.05 -0.56 11.58
C ASP A 173 -16.34 0.26 10.31
N ALA A 174 -16.93 -0.41 9.35
CA ALA A 174 -17.38 0.22 8.10
C ALA A 174 -18.90 0.41 8.14
N ASP A 175 -19.38 1.41 8.89
CA ASP A 175 -20.80 1.72 9.10
C ASP A 175 -21.59 0.54 9.72
N GLY A 176 -21.10 -0.03 10.81
CA GLY A 176 -21.72 -1.18 11.47
C GLY A 176 -21.43 -2.51 10.78
N THR A 177 -20.66 -2.51 9.69
CA THR A 177 -20.20 -3.73 9.01
C THR A 177 -18.72 -3.95 9.33
N PRO A 178 -18.33 -5.04 10.02
CA PRO A 178 -16.95 -5.30 10.32
C PRO A 178 -16.17 -5.63 9.03
N LEU A 179 -15.13 -4.85 8.75
CA LEU A 179 -14.18 -5.10 7.68
C LEU A 179 -12.88 -5.65 8.28
N ARG A 180 -12.62 -6.93 8.06
CA ARG A 180 -11.36 -7.56 8.49
C ARG A 180 -10.29 -7.34 7.44
N GLU A 181 -9.12 -6.91 7.90
CA GLU A 181 -7.92 -6.71 7.09
C GLU A 181 -6.76 -7.52 7.66
N ILE A 182 -5.94 -8.05 6.76
CA ILE A 182 -4.67 -8.70 7.07
C ILE A 182 -3.52 -7.78 6.72
N CYS A 183 -2.47 -7.82 7.51
CA CYS A 183 -1.24 -7.09 7.24
C CYS A 183 -0.33 -7.90 6.33
N LEU A 184 0.11 -7.29 5.24
CA LEU A 184 1.18 -7.80 4.39
C LEU A 184 2.43 -6.95 4.61
N HIS A 185 3.61 -7.56 4.50
CA HIS A 185 4.88 -6.88 4.71
C HIS A 185 5.96 -7.31 3.72
N THR A 186 6.97 -6.47 3.55
CA THR A 186 8.21 -6.79 2.85
C THR A 186 9.36 -5.94 3.40
N SER A 187 10.58 -6.49 3.42
CA SER A 187 11.80 -5.70 3.61
C SER A 187 12.23 -5.12 2.27
N ILE A 188 12.61 -3.84 2.29
CA ILE A 188 13.09 -3.12 1.11
C ILE A 188 14.56 -2.71 1.26
N LEU A 189 15.27 -3.21 2.27
CA LEU A 189 16.72 -3.07 2.37
C LEU A 189 17.37 -3.68 1.13
N GLU A 190 18.36 -3.00 0.56
CA GLU A 190 19.20 -3.63 -0.43
C GLU A 190 19.97 -4.76 0.25
N ASN A 191 19.80 -5.99 -0.22
CA ASN A 191 20.68 -7.07 0.18
C ASN A 191 22.09 -6.70 -0.31
N GLU A 192 22.99 -6.30 0.59
CA GLU A 192 24.40 -6.24 0.24
C GLU A 192 24.82 -7.61 -0.29
N PRO A 193 25.39 -7.71 -1.49
CA PRO A 193 25.88 -8.97 -2.02
C PRO A 193 27.11 -9.37 -1.20
N GLY A 194 26.95 -10.16 -0.14
CA GLY A 194 28.11 -10.58 0.64
C GLY A 194 27.91 -11.28 1.97
N THR A 195 26.72 -11.33 2.55
CA THR A 195 26.55 -12.09 3.80
C THR A 195 26.10 -13.52 3.49
N GLN A 196 27.06 -14.39 3.16
CA GLN A 196 26.87 -15.85 3.20
C GLN A 196 26.47 -16.23 4.62
N ALA A 197 25.36 -16.98 4.74
CA ALA A 197 24.98 -17.63 5.99
C ALA A 197 26.18 -18.42 6.55
N PRO A 198 26.44 -18.39 7.86
CA PRO A 198 27.53 -19.18 8.44
C PRO A 198 27.26 -20.66 8.14
N SER A 199 28.25 -21.29 7.50
CA SER A 199 28.25 -22.74 7.25
C SER A 199 28.08 -23.48 8.56
N ALA A 200 27.14 -24.43 8.59
CA ALA A 200 26.94 -25.32 9.72
C ALA A 200 28.27 -26.02 10.08
N PRO A 201 28.59 -26.18 11.39
CA PRO A 201 29.81 -26.89 11.79
C PRO A 201 29.75 -28.34 11.32
N GLU A 202 30.78 -28.74 10.62
CA GLU A 202 31.07 -30.12 10.20
C GLU A 202 31.23 -30.98 11.46
N VAL A 203 30.27 -31.90 11.69
CA VAL A 203 30.36 -32.87 12.76
C VAL A 203 31.41 -33.91 12.34
N ALA A 204 32.60 -33.82 12.94
CA ALA A 204 33.62 -34.83 12.81
C ALA A 204 33.14 -36.17 13.42
N ARG A 205 33.33 -37.24 12.68
CA ARG A 205 33.13 -38.63 13.09
C ARG A 205 34.26 -39.10 14.00
#